data_a49aaa1ddc43837282b6690603f6be60
#
_entry.id   a49aaa1ddc43837282b6690603f6be60
#
_cell.length_a   1.000
_cell.length_b   1.000
_cell.length_c   1.000
_cell.angle_alpha   90.00
_cell.angle_beta   90.00
_cell.angle_gamma   90.00
#
_symmetry.space_group_name_H-M   'P 1'
#
loop_
_entity.id
_entity.type
_entity.pdbx_description
1 polymer ?
#
loop_
_entity_poly.entity_id
_entity_poly.type
_entity_poly.pdbx_seq_one_letter_code
_entity_poly.pdbx_strand_id
1 'polypeptide(L)'
;MAEKKLSGAGLRGQVAGETALCTVGKTGTGLTYRGYDISELAEKAQFEEVAHLLLKGHLPKQQELDDYTNKIKSLRDLPQALKDVLERIPASAHPMDVMRTGCSMLGNLETETDFSQQDDAIDRLLAVLPSIICYWYVFSHEGKRIDTALNDDSIGAHFLHMLSGESPSELFSQVMNVSLILYAEHEFNASTFTARVCASTLSDIHSCITAAIGSLRGPLHGGANEAAMDMIENWTSADQAEQEILGMLARKDKIMGFGHAIYSESDPRNTIIKLWAEKLAAEVGDTTLYPVSVRCEEVMWREKKLFCNADFFHASAYHFMGIPTKLFTPIFVMSRLTGWAAHVKEQRANNRIIRPSADYTGPETSEWADIADR
;
A
#
# COMPACT_ATOMS: atom_id res chain seq x y z
N MET A 1 8.87 -34.03 -21.17
CA MET A 1 8.69 -32.57 -21.10
C MET A 1 9.87 -32.03 -20.33
N ALA A 2 10.73 -31.20 -20.95
CA ALA A 2 11.90 -30.66 -20.28
C ALA A 2 11.43 -29.70 -19.17
N GLU A 3 11.80 -29.98 -17.92
CA GLU A 3 11.62 -29.04 -16.80
C GLU A 3 12.27 -27.72 -17.17
N LYS A 4 11.45 -26.66 -17.23
CA LYS A 4 11.90 -25.31 -17.47
C LYS A 4 12.70 -24.91 -16.23
N LYS A 5 14.04 -24.93 -16.31
CA LYS A 5 14.92 -24.44 -15.24
C LYS A 5 14.47 -23.04 -14.84
N LEU A 6 14.05 -22.88 -13.58
CA LEU A 6 13.78 -21.57 -12.98
C LEU A 6 15.07 -20.75 -13.07
N SER A 7 15.13 -19.83 -14.02
CA SER A 7 16.27 -18.92 -14.14
C SER A 7 16.02 -17.72 -13.23
N GLY A 8 16.75 -17.63 -12.13
CA GLY A 8 16.77 -16.47 -11.26
C GLY A 8 16.02 -16.64 -9.93
N ALA A 9 16.29 -15.72 -9.02
CA ALA A 9 15.74 -15.69 -7.66
C ALA A 9 14.37 -15.02 -7.63
N GLY A 10 13.33 -15.63 -8.18
CA GLY A 10 11.96 -15.10 -8.12
C GLY A 10 10.93 -16.17 -8.42
N LEU A 11 9.71 -16.00 -7.87
CA LEU A 11 8.61 -16.95 -8.03
C LEU A 11 7.62 -16.52 -9.12
N ARG A 12 7.99 -15.62 -10.03
CA ARG A 12 7.06 -15.11 -11.06
C ARG A 12 6.52 -16.26 -11.90
N GLY A 13 5.17 -16.36 -11.96
CA GLY A 13 4.46 -17.41 -12.70
C GLY A 13 4.36 -18.75 -11.96
N GLN A 14 4.84 -18.83 -10.70
CA GLN A 14 4.64 -20.01 -9.85
C GLN A 14 3.41 -19.78 -8.97
N VAL A 15 2.58 -20.81 -8.86
CA VAL A 15 1.46 -20.82 -7.90
C VAL A 15 2.04 -21.22 -6.54
N ALA A 16 2.04 -20.29 -5.60
CA ALA A 16 2.58 -20.49 -4.25
C ALA A 16 1.51 -20.90 -3.21
N GLY A 17 0.22 -20.86 -3.58
CA GLY A 17 -0.89 -21.19 -2.71
C GLY A 17 -2.23 -20.84 -3.34
N GLU A 18 -3.29 -20.99 -2.58
CA GLU A 18 -4.67 -20.66 -2.97
C GLU A 18 -5.13 -19.42 -2.21
N THR A 19 -6.04 -18.64 -2.82
CA THR A 19 -6.72 -17.54 -2.17
C THR A 19 -8.14 -17.38 -2.69
N ALA A 20 -9.06 -17.05 -1.79
CA ALA A 20 -10.45 -16.68 -2.10
C ALA A 20 -10.68 -15.15 -1.98
N LEU A 21 -9.60 -14.35 -1.81
CA LEU A 21 -9.71 -12.92 -1.49
C LEU A 21 -9.83 -12.05 -2.73
N CYS A 22 -9.09 -12.36 -3.79
CA CYS A 22 -9.15 -11.57 -5.01
C CYS A 22 -8.75 -12.36 -6.26
N THR A 23 -9.05 -11.77 -7.42
CA THR A 23 -8.48 -12.19 -8.71
C THR A 23 -7.78 -11.00 -9.37
N VAL A 24 -6.59 -11.22 -9.92
CA VAL A 24 -5.80 -10.19 -10.59
C VAL A 24 -5.46 -10.63 -12.01
N GLY A 25 -5.81 -9.82 -13.00
CA GLY A 25 -5.45 -10.05 -14.40
C GLY A 25 -6.05 -11.32 -15.01
N LYS A 26 -7.15 -11.87 -14.46
CA LYS A 26 -7.73 -13.15 -14.91
C LYS A 26 -8.11 -13.15 -16.40
N THR A 27 -8.40 -11.98 -16.97
CA THR A 27 -8.69 -11.77 -18.39
C THR A 27 -7.74 -10.76 -19.02
N GLY A 28 -6.56 -10.54 -18.42
CA GLY A 28 -5.59 -9.52 -18.84
C GLY A 28 -5.74 -8.16 -18.15
N THR A 29 -6.91 -7.83 -17.63
CA THR A 29 -7.23 -6.50 -17.08
C THR A 29 -8.01 -6.51 -15.76
N GLY A 30 -8.68 -7.61 -15.40
CA GLY A 30 -9.64 -7.63 -14.29
C GLY A 30 -9.00 -7.58 -12.90
N LEU A 31 -9.70 -6.97 -11.94
CA LEU A 31 -9.43 -7.02 -10.51
C LEU A 31 -10.75 -7.18 -9.76
N THR A 32 -10.86 -8.20 -8.92
CA THR A 32 -12.03 -8.38 -8.05
C THR A 32 -11.62 -8.62 -6.61
N TYR A 33 -12.39 -8.11 -5.66
CA TYR A 33 -12.27 -8.44 -4.24
C TYR A 33 -13.44 -9.34 -3.85
N ARG A 34 -13.16 -10.59 -3.45
CA ARG A 34 -14.17 -11.61 -3.12
C ARG A 34 -15.32 -11.69 -4.15
N GLY A 35 -14.96 -11.55 -5.44
CA GLY A 35 -15.91 -11.65 -6.56
C GLY A 35 -16.55 -10.32 -6.98
N TYR A 36 -16.40 -9.25 -6.22
CA TYR A 36 -16.89 -7.92 -6.60
C TYR A 36 -15.85 -7.19 -7.46
N ASP A 37 -16.30 -6.62 -8.59
CA ASP A 37 -15.42 -5.87 -9.49
C ASP A 37 -14.92 -4.58 -8.85
N ILE A 38 -13.64 -4.27 -9.06
CA ILE A 38 -13.00 -3.08 -8.46
C ILE A 38 -13.66 -1.78 -8.89
N SER A 39 -14.19 -1.70 -10.11
CA SER A 39 -14.86 -0.50 -10.62
C SER A 39 -16.17 -0.26 -9.87
N GLU A 40 -16.95 -1.32 -9.61
CA GLU A 40 -18.17 -1.21 -8.83
C GLU A 40 -17.90 -0.84 -7.37
N LEU A 41 -16.87 -1.43 -6.76
CA LEU A 41 -16.48 -1.10 -5.39
C LEU A 41 -16.02 0.36 -5.28
N ALA A 42 -15.19 0.82 -6.22
CA ALA A 42 -14.70 2.20 -6.23
C ALA A 42 -15.79 3.25 -6.50
N GLU A 43 -16.83 2.87 -7.24
CA GLU A 43 -17.97 3.76 -7.55
C GLU A 43 -18.99 3.84 -6.41
N LYS A 44 -19.25 2.71 -5.72
CA LYS A 44 -20.45 2.55 -4.88
C LYS A 44 -20.14 2.38 -3.40
N ALA A 45 -18.94 1.87 -3.04
CA ALA A 45 -18.62 1.49 -1.68
C ALA A 45 -17.84 2.57 -0.92
N GLN A 46 -17.93 2.52 0.40
CA GLN A 46 -16.97 3.15 1.30
C GLN A 46 -15.79 2.19 1.56
N PHE A 47 -14.63 2.73 1.90
CA PHE A 47 -13.46 1.89 2.21
C PHE A 47 -13.72 0.94 3.37
N GLU A 48 -14.49 1.39 4.37
CA GLU A 48 -14.90 0.57 5.52
C GLU A 48 -15.76 -0.63 5.11
N GLU A 49 -16.61 -0.50 4.06
CA GLU A 49 -17.35 -1.63 3.49
C GLU A 49 -16.41 -2.63 2.83
N VAL A 50 -15.40 -2.14 2.10
CA VAL A 50 -14.38 -2.98 1.45
C VAL A 50 -13.49 -3.66 2.48
N ALA A 51 -13.12 -2.97 3.55
CA ALA A 51 -12.40 -3.55 4.68
C ALA A 51 -13.22 -4.67 5.33
N HIS A 52 -14.50 -4.43 5.60
CA HIS A 52 -15.42 -5.45 6.12
C HIS A 52 -15.55 -6.64 5.16
N LEU A 53 -15.72 -6.39 3.86
CA LEU A 53 -15.78 -7.45 2.84
C LEU A 53 -14.52 -8.33 2.88
N LEU A 54 -13.34 -7.75 2.87
CA LEU A 54 -12.09 -8.50 2.86
C LEU A 54 -11.88 -9.28 4.18
N LEU A 55 -12.14 -8.64 5.33
CA LEU A 55 -11.84 -9.18 6.65
C LEU A 55 -12.91 -10.11 7.21
N LYS A 56 -14.19 -9.87 6.92
CA LYS A 56 -15.34 -10.64 7.43
C LYS A 56 -15.98 -11.54 6.36
N GLY A 57 -15.68 -11.34 5.06
CA GLY A 57 -16.06 -12.22 3.97
C GLY A 57 -17.33 -11.85 3.21
N HIS A 58 -18.01 -10.78 3.59
CA HIS A 58 -19.24 -10.28 2.93
C HIS A 58 -19.33 -8.75 3.05
N LEU A 59 -20.08 -8.13 2.14
CA LEU A 59 -20.44 -6.71 2.27
C LEU A 59 -21.37 -6.53 3.48
N PRO A 60 -21.11 -5.52 4.32
CA PRO A 60 -21.93 -5.27 5.51
C PRO A 60 -23.33 -4.78 5.14
N LYS A 61 -24.32 -5.14 5.94
CA LYS A 61 -25.60 -4.44 5.98
C LYS A 61 -25.41 -3.09 6.70
N GLN A 62 -26.37 -2.17 6.56
CA GLN A 62 -26.24 -0.82 7.14
C GLN A 62 -25.87 -0.84 8.63
N GLN A 63 -26.55 -1.65 9.44
CA GLN A 63 -26.25 -1.74 10.87
C GLN A 63 -24.84 -2.29 11.14
N GLU A 64 -24.39 -3.28 10.37
CA GLU A 64 -23.04 -3.84 10.50
C GLU A 64 -21.98 -2.82 10.11
N LEU A 65 -22.26 -2.01 9.08
CA LEU A 65 -21.37 -0.91 8.66
C LEU A 65 -21.27 0.17 9.73
N ASP A 66 -22.41 0.59 10.26
CA ASP A 66 -22.50 1.62 11.32
C ASP A 66 -21.74 1.16 12.57
N ASP A 67 -21.95 -0.08 13.00
CA ASP A 67 -21.28 -0.67 14.16
C ASP A 67 -19.76 -0.80 13.90
N TYR A 68 -19.37 -1.24 12.71
CA TYR A 68 -17.97 -1.37 12.34
C TYR A 68 -17.25 -0.02 12.28
N THR A 69 -17.85 0.97 11.63
CA THR A 69 -17.31 2.33 11.54
C THR A 69 -17.17 2.97 12.92
N ASN A 70 -18.18 2.82 13.78
CA ASN A 70 -18.13 3.31 15.15
C ASN A 70 -17.03 2.62 15.98
N LYS A 71 -16.85 1.30 15.78
CA LYS A 71 -15.75 0.56 16.41
C LYS A 71 -14.41 1.13 16.00
N ILE A 72 -14.17 1.28 14.68
CA ILE A 72 -12.91 1.84 14.17
C ILE A 72 -12.66 3.26 14.72
N LYS A 73 -13.68 4.12 14.75
CA LYS A 73 -13.58 5.46 15.35
C LYS A 73 -13.13 5.41 16.81
N SER A 74 -13.70 4.51 17.61
CA SER A 74 -13.38 4.37 19.04
C SER A 74 -11.94 3.88 19.30
N LEU A 75 -11.27 3.32 18.29
CA LEU A 75 -9.95 2.73 18.38
C LEU A 75 -8.81 3.63 17.85
N ARG A 76 -9.07 4.89 17.49
CA ARG A 76 -8.10 5.76 16.80
C ARG A 76 -7.00 6.33 17.68
N ASP A 77 -7.25 6.52 18.99
CA ASP A 77 -6.26 7.16 19.86
C ASP A 77 -5.02 6.30 20.08
N LEU A 78 -3.87 6.95 20.13
CA LEU A 78 -2.59 6.28 20.36
C LEU A 78 -2.29 6.19 21.86
N PRO A 79 -1.76 5.04 22.34
CA PRO A 79 -1.23 4.95 23.69
C PRO A 79 -0.09 5.94 23.92
N GLN A 80 -0.01 6.54 25.11
CA GLN A 80 1.04 7.52 25.41
C GLN A 80 2.46 6.97 25.20
N ALA A 81 2.70 5.71 25.58
CA ALA A 81 4.00 5.07 25.37
C ALA A 81 4.38 4.95 23.87
N LEU A 82 3.39 4.82 22.97
CA LEU A 82 3.64 4.86 21.54
C LEU A 82 3.91 6.28 21.06
N LYS A 83 3.16 7.28 21.52
CA LYS A 83 3.44 8.71 21.24
C LYS A 83 4.87 9.08 21.67
N ASP A 84 5.30 8.66 22.85
CA ASP A 84 6.65 8.92 23.37
C ASP A 84 7.76 8.31 22.48
N VAL A 85 7.52 7.15 21.87
CA VAL A 85 8.45 6.53 20.91
C VAL A 85 8.47 7.31 19.60
N LEU A 86 7.30 7.68 19.08
CA LEU A 86 7.18 8.45 17.83
C LEU A 86 7.88 9.81 17.93
N GLU A 87 7.76 10.50 19.06
CA GLU A 87 8.39 11.79 19.31
C GLU A 87 9.93 11.76 19.33
N ARG A 88 10.53 10.58 19.52
CA ARG A 88 11.99 10.37 19.49
C ARG A 88 12.54 10.08 18.10
N ILE A 89 11.68 9.77 17.13
CA ILE A 89 12.10 9.49 15.76
C ILE A 89 12.32 10.82 15.02
N PRO A 90 13.53 11.07 14.49
CA PRO A 90 13.84 12.35 13.84
C PRO A 90 13.02 12.55 12.55
N ALA A 91 12.77 13.81 12.17
CA ALA A 91 12.08 14.18 10.93
C ALA A 91 12.77 13.67 9.65
N SER A 92 14.06 13.36 9.72
CA SER A 92 14.83 12.77 8.61
C SER A 92 14.58 11.27 8.40
N ALA A 93 13.87 10.61 9.32
CA ALA A 93 13.54 9.19 9.17
C ALA A 93 12.58 8.98 7.98
N HIS A 94 12.73 7.86 7.30
CA HIS A 94 11.81 7.50 6.23
C HIS A 94 10.43 7.15 6.83
N PRO A 95 9.30 7.72 6.35
CA PRO A 95 7.98 7.50 6.94
C PRO A 95 7.56 6.04 7.05
N MET A 96 7.97 5.20 6.10
CA MET A 96 7.73 3.75 6.16
C MET A 96 8.47 3.06 7.32
N ASP A 97 9.63 3.57 7.72
CA ASP A 97 10.37 3.05 8.87
C ASP A 97 9.68 3.45 10.18
N VAL A 98 9.03 4.62 10.20
CA VAL A 98 8.16 5.06 11.30
C VAL A 98 6.92 4.18 11.42
N MET A 99 6.23 3.91 10.30
CA MET A 99 5.07 2.99 10.28
C MET A 99 5.43 1.61 10.83
N ARG A 100 6.58 1.07 10.40
CA ARG A 100 7.09 -0.23 10.87
C ARG A 100 7.38 -0.21 12.37
N THR A 101 8.04 0.84 12.86
CA THR A 101 8.36 1.02 14.28
C THR A 101 7.07 1.16 15.11
N GLY A 102 6.12 1.97 14.65
CA GLY A 102 4.85 2.17 15.32
C GLY A 102 4.01 0.90 15.40
N CYS A 103 3.92 0.14 14.32
CA CYS A 103 3.23 -1.15 14.29
C CYS A 103 3.88 -2.15 15.28
N SER A 104 5.21 -2.27 15.25
CA SER A 104 5.95 -3.16 16.16
C SER A 104 5.82 -2.73 17.62
N MET A 105 5.88 -1.43 17.90
CA MET A 105 5.70 -0.91 19.27
C MET A 105 4.29 -1.18 19.78
N LEU A 106 3.27 -1.00 18.94
CA LEU A 106 1.90 -1.32 19.33
C LEU A 106 1.76 -2.79 19.75
N GLY A 107 2.37 -3.72 19.00
CA GLY A 107 2.38 -5.15 19.35
C GLY A 107 3.03 -5.47 20.69
N ASN A 108 3.95 -4.64 21.19
CA ASN A 108 4.50 -4.78 22.53
C ASN A 108 3.55 -4.26 23.62
N LEU A 109 2.71 -3.29 23.31
CA LEU A 109 1.75 -2.69 24.23
C LEU A 109 0.41 -3.45 24.27
N GLU A 110 -0.02 -3.95 23.13
CA GLU A 110 -1.31 -4.60 22.90
C GLU A 110 -1.07 -5.97 22.24
N THR A 111 -0.51 -6.91 23.03
CA THR A 111 -0.04 -8.20 22.51
C THR A 111 -1.20 -9.13 22.14
N GLU A 112 -1.19 -9.69 20.94
CA GLU A 112 -2.04 -10.81 20.55
C GLU A 112 -1.50 -12.10 21.19
N THR A 113 -2.16 -12.60 22.23
CA THR A 113 -1.75 -13.82 22.95
C THR A 113 -2.46 -15.08 22.47
N ASP A 114 -3.58 -14.89 21.74
CA ASP A 114 -4.38 -15.96 21.17
C ASP A 114 -5.04 -15.48 19.86
N PHE A 115 -5.16 -16.37 18.87
CA PHE A 115 -5.70 -16.02 17.56
C PHE A 115 -7.20 -15.69 17.57
N SER A 116 -7.94 -15.97 18.64
CA SER A 116 -9.31 -15.44 18.81
C SER A 116 -9.35 -13.92 18.91
N GLN A 117 -8.26 -13.29 19.29
CA GLN A 117 -8.09 -11.83 19.40
C GLN A 117 -7.73 -11.16 18.07
N GLN A 118 -7.47 -11.93 17.00
CA GLN A 118 -6.95 -11.40 15.74
C GLN A 118 -7.84 -10.32 15.12
N ASP A 119 -9.15 -10.47 15.21
CA ASP A 119 -10.09 -9.50 14.61
C ASP A 119 -10.04 -8.15 15.33
N ASP A 120 -9.95 -8.14 16.66
CA ASP A 120 -9.82 -6.92 17.44
C ASP A 120 -8.46 -6.24 17.22
N ALA A 121 -7.39 -7.02 17.14
CA ALA A 121 -6.04 -6.51 16.84
C ALA A 121 -5.94 -5.94 15.42
N ILE A 122 -6.60 -6.55 14.42
CA ILE A 122 -6.69 -6.04 13.05
C ILE A 122 -7.48 -4.73 13.00
N ASP A 123 -8.66 -4.68 13.64
CA ASP A 123 -9.49 -3.48 13.69
C ASP A 123 -8.73 -2.32 14.39
N ARG A 124 -7.98 -2.65 15.45
CA ARG A 124 -7.09 -1.70 16.13
C ARG A 124 -6.00 -1.15 15.21
N LEU A 125 -5.28 -2.03 14.48
CA LEU A 125 -4.26 -1.63 13.53
C LEU A 125 -4.84 -0.75 12.42
N LEU A 126 -6.02 -1.10 11.88
CA LEU A 126 -6.70 -0.32 10.85
C LEU A 126 -7.03 1.10 11.33
N ALA A 127 -7.44 1.24 12.60
CA ALA A 127 -7.76 2.52 13.20
C ALA A 127 -6.52 3.40 13.45
N VAL A 128 -5.38 2.81 13.87
CA VAL A 128 -4.23 3.58 14.37
C VAL A 128 -3.12 3.83 13.37
N LEU A 129 -3.02 3.08 12.28
CA LEU A 129 -1.96 3.32 11.30
C LEU A 129 -2.00 4.74 10.72
N PRO A 130 -3.15 5.33 10.39
CA PRO A 130 -3.24 6.76 10.04
C PRO A 130 -2.74 7.67 11.16
N SER A 131 -3.14 7.37 12.40
CA SER A 131 -2.74 8.16 13.59
C SER A 131 -1.24 8.11 13.85
N ILE A 132 -0.59 6.94 13.67
CA ILE A 132 0.85 6.76 13.85
C ILE A 132 1.63 7.69 12.91
N ILE A 133 1.29 7.67 11.63
CA ILE A 133 2.06 8.44 10.65
C ILE A 133 1.81 9.94 10.75
N CYS A 134 0.55 10.36 10.94
CA CYS A 134 0.21 11.77 11.07
C CYS A 134 0.76 12.37 12.35
N TYR A 135 0.64 11.66 13.50
CA TYR A 135 1.19 12.13 14.77
C TYR A 135 2.70 12.36 14.67
N TRP A 136 3.44 11.36 14.17
CA TRP A 136 4.87 11.52 13.98
C TRP A 136 5.21 12.64 13.01
N TYR A 137 4.52 12.70 11.87
CA TYR A 137 4.83 13.68 10.83
C TYR A 137 4.66 15.10 11.34
N VAL A 138 3.50 15.42 11.90
CA VAL A 138 3.21 16.76 12.40
C VAL A 138 4.10 17.11 13.59
N PHE A 139 4.33 16.17 14.51
CA PHE A 139 5.22 16.42 15.64
C PHE A 139 6.67 16.66 15.19
N SER A 140 7.21 15.82 14.34
CA SER A 140 8.62 15.89 13.94
C SER A 140 8.94 17.07 13.01
N HIS A 141 7.98 17.54 12.21
CA HIS A 141 8.19 18.64 11.26
C HIS A 141 7.68 19.99 11.78
N GLU A 142 6.66 20.01 12.62
CA GLU A 142 6.04 21.24 13.11
C GLU A 142 6.15 21.42 14.64
N GLY A 143 6.59 20.42 15.37
CA GLY A 143 6.67 20.45 16.84
C GLY A 143 5.32 20.42 17.54
N LYS A 144 4.24 20.06 16.83
CA LYS A 144 2.87 20.05 17.37
C LYS A 144 2.42 18.64 17.73
N ARG A 145 1.79 18.48 18.89
CA ARG A 145 1.00 17.27 19.25
C ARG A 145 -0.41 17.43 18.75
N ILE A 146 -0.86 16.51 17.90
CA ILE A 146 -2.23 16.49 17.37
C ILE A 146 -3.12 15.54 18.17
N ASP A 147 -4.43 15.80 18.13
CA ASP A 147 -5.44 14.85 18.61
C ASP A 147 -5.58 13.71 17.58
N THR A 148 -5.44 12.48 18.02
CA THR A 148 -5.60 11.29 17.18
C THR A 148 -6.97 10.64 17.33
N ALA A 149 -7.85 11.17 18.20
CA ALA A 149 -9.20 10.67 18.47
C ALA A 149 -10.29 11.48 17.77
N LEU A 150 -9.98 12.17 16.66
CA LEU A 150 -10.97 12.95 15.90
C LEU A 150 -12.15 12.09 15.42
N ASN A 151 -13.33 12.69 15.33
CA ASN A 151 -14.58 11.98 15.03
C ASN A 151 -14.99 12.05 13.54
N ASP A 152 -14.02 12.01 12.62
CA ASP A 152 -14.31 11.98 11.19
C ASP A 152 -15.00 10.67 10.78
N ASP A 153 -15.85 10.74 9.75
CA ASP A 153 -16.71 9.62 9.37
C ASP A 153 -15.97 8.46 8.67
N SER A 154 -14.80 8.72 8.10
CA SER A 154 -14.01 7.71 7.41
C SER A 154 -12.53 7.74 7.82
N ILE A 155 -11.83 6.64 7.57
CA ILE A 155 -10.37 6.52 7.75
C ILE A 155 -9.63 7.53 6.87
N GLY A 156 -10.09 7.72 5.63
CA GLY A 156 -9.49 8.68 4.70
C GLY A 156 -9.66 10.12 5.14
N ALA A 157 -10.87 10.51 5.57
CA ALA A 157 -11.12 11.84 6.09
C ALA A 157 -10.33 12.11 7.37
N HIS A 158 -10.26 11.13 8.27
CA HIS A 158 -9.48 11.20 9.50
C HIS A 158 -7.97 11.43 9.22
N PHE A 159 -7.40 10.71 8.26
CA PHE A 159 -6.01 10.92 7.85
C PHE A 159 -5.77 12.34 7.35
N LEU A 160 -6.62 12.83 6.44
CA LEU A 160 -6.49 14.18 5.87
C LEU A 160 -6.65 15.26 6.94
N HIS A 161 -7.62 15.10 7.83
CA HIS A 161 -7.86 16.04 8.94
C HIS A 161 -6.67 16.11 9.89
N MET A 162 -6.12 14.98 10.31
CA MET A 162 -4.93 14.96 11.18
C MET A 162 -3.72 15.60 10.50
N LEU A 163 -3.55 15.41 9.19
CA LEU A 163 -2.41 15.91 8.44
C LEU A 163 -2.48 17.43 8.22
N SER A 164 -3.65 17.96 7.86
CA SER A 164 -3.85 19.38 7.55
C SER A 164 -4.23 20.23 8.77
N GLY A 165 -4.78 19.61 9.81
CA GLY A 165 -5.40 20.30 10.95
C GLY A 165 -6.82 20.81 10.68
N GLU A 166 -7.40 20.53 9.52
CA GLU A 166 -8.74 20.97 9.11
C GLU A 166 -9.53 19.81 8.50
N SER A 167 -10.84 19.79 8.67
CA SER A 167 -11.70 18.81 8.03
C SER A 167 -11.58 18.90 6.51
N PRO A 168 -11.34 17.78 5.80
CA PRO A 168 -11.20 17.78 4.35
C PRO A 168 -12.51 18.16 3.65
N SER A 169 -12.40 18.66 2.41
CA SER A 169 -13.55 18.83 1.53
C SER A 169 -14.20 17.48 1.20
N GLU A 170 -15.45 17.51 0.74
CA GLU A 170 -16.15 16.32 0.28
C GLU A 170 -15.39 15.64 -0.86
N LEU A 171 -14.87 16.40 -1.83
CA LEU A 171 -14.08 15.88 -2.94
C LEU A 171 -12.81 15.16 -2.44
N PHE A 172 -12.06 15.79 -1.53
CA PHE A 172 -10.84 15.17 -0.98
C PHE A 172 -11.14 13.88 -0.22
N SER A 173 -12.23 13.87 0.55
CA SER A 173 -12.69 12.67 1.28
C SER A 173 -13.07 11.56 0.31
N GLN A 174 -13.78 11.87 -0.79
CA GLN A 174 -14.16 10.90 -1.81
C GLN A 174 -12.95 10.34 -2.56
N VAL A 175 -11.99 11.19 -2.96
CA VAL A 175 -10.78 10.73 -3.65
C VAL A 175 -9.94 9.83 -2.74
N MET A 176 -9.80 10.19 -1.46
CA MET A 176 -9.09 9.35 -0.50
C MET A 176 -9.80 8.01 -0.30
N ASN A 177 -11.13 8.00 -0.19
CA ASN A 177 -11.93 6.78 -0.12
C ASN A 177 -11.66 5.85 -1.31
N VAL A 178 -11.77 6.37 -2.54
CA VAL A 178 -11.50 5.61 -3.76
C VAL A 178 -10.06 5.11 -3.79
N SER A 179 -9.10 5.93 -3.46
CA SER A 179 -7.70 5.57 -3.41
C SER A 179 -7.45 4.40 -2.45
N LEU A 180 -8.01 4.44 -1.25
CA LEU A 180 -7.89 3.36 -0.27
C LEU A 180 -8.54 2.05 -0.78
N ILE A 181 -9.68 2.12 -1.46
CA ILE A 181 -10.31 0.96 -2.09
C ILE A 181 -9.41 0.34 -3.15
N LEU A 182 -8.81 1.16 -4.03
CA LEU A 182 -7.97 0.68 -5.13
C LEU A 182 -6.68 -0.01 -4.67
N TYR A 183 -6.15 0.35 -3.51
CA TYR A 183 -4.94 -0.24 -2.96
C TYR A 183 -5.18 -1.38 -1.96
N ALA A 184 -6.43 -1.66 -1.57
CA ALA A 184 -6.77 -2.55 -0.46
C ALA A 184 -6.23 -3.97 -0.61
N GLU A 185 -6.27 -4.55 -1.82
CA GLU A 185 -5.87 -5.92 -2.05
C GLU A 185 -5.29 -6.12 -3.45
N HIS A 186 -4.35 -7.06 -3.61
CA HIS A 186 -3.74 -7.41 -4.90
C HIS A 186 -3.03 -8.76 -4.87
N GLU A 187 -3.69 -9.83 -4.44
CA GLU A 187 -3.20 -11.21 -4.43
C GLU A 187 -1.84 -11.39 -3.70
N PHE A 188 -1.00 -12.31 -4.12
CA PHE A 188 0.31 -12.63 -3.53
C PHE A 188 1.42 -11.68 -4.01
N ASN A 189 1.17 -10.37 -4.00
CA ASN A 189 2.26 -9.42 -4.16
C ASN A 189 3.32 -9.60 -3.06
N ALA A 190 4.50 -9.01 -3.23
CA ALA A 190 5.65 -9.28 -2.37
C ALA A 190 5.38 -9.04 -0.88
N SER A 191 4.69 -7.98 -0.50
CA SER A 191 4.39 -7.68 0.90
C SER A 191 3.30 -8.60 1.47
N THR A 192 2.28 -8.93 0.70
CA THR A 192 1.25 -9.91 1.06
C THR A 192 1.86 -11.30 1.26
N PHE A 193 2.73 -11.72 0.35
CA PHE A 193 3.42 -13.01 0.49
C PHE A 193 4.34 -13.03 1.71
N THR A 194 5.02 -11.93 2.02
CA THR A 194 5.82 -11.78 3.25
C THR A 194 4.94 -11.92 4.50
N ALA A 195 3.75 -11.30 4.53
CA ALA A 195 2.80 -11.47 5.64
C ALA A 195 2.37 -12.94 5.79
N ARG A 196 2.07 -13.63 4.70
CA ARG A 196 1.70 -15.06 4.71
C ARG A 196 2.85 -15.93 5.18
N VAL A 197 4.10 -15.68 4.76
CA VAL A 197 5.27 -16.40 5.24
C VAL A 197 5.41 -16.24 6.75
N CYS A 198 5.31 -15.02 7.28
CA CYS A 198 5.33 -14.75 8.71
C CYS A 198 4.18 -15.46 9.44
N ALA A 199 2.94 -15.32 8.96
CA ALA A 199 1.77 -15.97 9.53
C ALA A 199 1.88 -17.49 9.54
N SER A 200 2.52 -18.09 8.53
CA SER A 200 2.71 -19.53 8.41
C SER A 200 3.54 -20.13 9.54
N THR A 201 4.34 -19.31 10.24
CA THR A 201 5.12 -19.70 11.43
C THR A 201 4.33 -19.59 12.73
N LEU A 202 3.04 -19.22 12.66
CA LEU A 202 2.14 -18.93 13.79
C LEU A 202 2.56 -17.69 14.60
N SER A 203 3.22 -16.73 13.96
CA SER A 203 3.54 -15.43 14.55
C SER A 203 2.29 -14.58 14.73
N ASP A 204 2.37 -13.60 15.66
CA ASP A 204 1.29 -12.67 15.96
C ASP A 204 1.00 -11.71 14.77
N ILE A 205 -0.18 -11.05 14.81
CA ILE A 205 -0.61 -10.18 13.71
C ILE A 205 0.30 -8.96 13.54
N HIS A 206 0.79 -8.36 14.60
CA HIS A 206 1.66 -7.18 14.53
C HIS A 206 3.01 -7.53 13.87
N SER A 207 3.56 -8.70 14.15
CA SER A 207 4.76 -9.22 13.49
C SER A 207 4.52 -9.45 11.99
N CYS A 208 3.38 -10.02 11.61
CA CYS A 208 3.02 -10.24 10.20
C CYS A 208 2.90 -8.92 9.43
N ILE A 209 2.23 -7.91 10.03
CA ILE A 209 2.05 -6.60 9.41
C ILE A 209 3.36 -5.81 9.38
N THR A 210 4.16 -5.87 10.45
CA THR A 210 5.50 -5.26 10.48
C THR A 210 6.40 -5.79 9.37
N ALA A 211 6.39 -7.10 9.14
CA ALA A 211 7.13 -7.73 8.04
C ALA A 211 6.63 -7.29 6.66
N ALA A 212 5.31 -7.18 6.48
CA ALA A 212 4.69 -6.69 5.26
C ALA A 212 5.05 -5.22 4.97
N ILE A 213 5.03 -4.35 5.98
CA ILE A 213 5.47 -2.95 5.86
C ILE A 213 6.94 -2.89 5.42
N GLY A 214 7.80 -3.72 6.01
CA GLY A 214 9.21 -3.82 5.61
C GLY A 214 9.40 -4.22 4.15
N SER A 215 8.59 -5.16 3.66
CA SER A 215 8.61 -5.58 2.24
C SER A 215 8.07 -4.48 1.31
N LEU A 216 7.00 -3.79 1.71
CA LEU A 216 6.39 -2.72 0.91
C LEU A 216 7.32 -1.51 0.74
N ARG A 217 8.18 -1.23 1.73
CA ARG A 217 9.17 -0.15 1.69
C ARG A 217 10.16 -0.24 0.53
N GLY A 218 10.38 -1.44 0.01
CA GLY A 218 11.38 -1.67 -1.05
C GLY A 218 11.06 -0.90 -2.35
N PRO A 219 12.08 -0.33 -3.03
CA PRO A 219 11.87 0.51 -4.22
C PRO A 219 11.33 -0.27 -5.44
N LEU A 220 11.31 -1.60 -5.39
CA LEU A 220 10.70 -2.45 -6.41
C LEU A 220 9.25 -2.82 -6.09
N HIS A 221 8.65 -2.25 -5.01
CA HIS A 221 7.29 -2.54 -4.59
C HIS A 221 6.50 -1.27 -4.30
N GLY A 222 6.46 -0.76 -3.07
CA GLY A 222 5.54 0.31 -2.68
C GLY A 222 5.95 1.74 -3.05
N GLY A 223 7.22 2.00 -3.34
CA GLY A 223 7.73 3.35 -3.59
C GLY A 223 7.52 3.89 -5.02
N ALA A 224 6.68 3.25 -5.83
CA ALA A 224 6.51 3.63 -7.24
C ALA A 224 5.75 4.96 -7.41
N ASN A 225 4.78 5.25 -6.55
CA ASN A 225 4.02 6.50 -6.58
C ASN A 225 4.86 7.71 -6.13
N GLU A 226 5.68 7.57 -5.09
CA GLU A 226 6.65 8.60 -4.69
C GLU A 226 7.64 8.89 -5.82
N ALA A 227 8.24 7.84 -6.39
CA ALA A 227 9.20 7.98 -7.48
C ALA A 227 8.56 8.54 -8.77
N ALA A 228 7.29 8.29 -9.03
CA ALA A 228 6.56 8.91 -10.12
C ALA A 228 6.39 10.42 -9.88
N MET A 229 6.03 10.83 -8.66
CA MET A 229 5.91 12.25 -8.31
C MET A 229 7.25 12.97 -8.40
N ASP A 230 8.30 12.42 -7.77
CA ASP A 230 9.67 12.98 -7.82
C ASP A 230 10.15 13.21 -9.27
N MET A 231 9.72 12.35 -10.20
CA MET A 231 10.05 12.48 -11.62
C MET A 231 9.33 13.66 -12.27
N ILE A 232 8.01 13.83 -12.04
CA ILE A 232 7.18 14.77 -12.81
C ILE A 232 7.00 16.14 -12.14
N GLU A 233 7.22 16.27 -10.83
CA GLU A 233 6.90 17.48 -10.06
C GLU A 233 7.67 18.74 -10.51
N ASN A 234 8.85 18.56 -11.10
CA ASN A 234 9.69 19.64 -11.55
C ASN A 234 9.48 20.03 -13.02
N TRP A 235 8.60 19.36 -13.76
CA TRP A 235 8.31 19.66 -15.14
C TRP A 235 7.21 20.71 -15.24
N THR A 236 7.47 21.75 -16.03
CA THR A 236 6.64 22.96 -16.09
C THR A 236 5.67 22.99 -17.26
N SER A 237 5.76 22.04 -18.18
CA SER A 237 4.86 21.93 -19.34
C SER A 237 4.79 20.51 -19.89
N ALA A 238 3.72 20.20 -20.60
CA ALA A 238 3.55 18.95 -21.31
C ALA A 238 4.66 18.72 -22.37
N ASP A 239 5.13 19.77 -23.03
CA ASP A 239 6.20 19.66 -24.03
C ASP A 239 7.54 19.32 -23.37
N GLN A 240 7.85 19.90 -22.20
CA GLN A 240 9.00 19.51 -21.42
C GLN A 240 8.89 18.04 -20.99
N ALA A 241 7.74 17.62 -20.49
CA ALA A 241 7.51 16.23 -20.08
C ALA A 241 7.80 15.25 -21.23
N GLU A 242 7.36 15.55 -22.45
CA GLU A 242 7.67 14.73 -23.61
C GLU A 242 9.17 14.66 -23.89
N GLN A 243 9.88 15.79 -23.88
CA GLN A 243 11.32 15.83 -24.09
C GLN A 243 12.09 15.02 -23.06
N GLU A 244 11.73 15.18 -21.78
CA GLU A 244 12.36 14.47 -20.67
C GLU A 244 12.12 12.95 -20.75
N ILE A 245 10.88 12.50 -20.99
CA ILE A 245 10.55 11.07 -21.17
C ILE A 245 11.33 10.48 -22.37
N LEU A 246 11.38 11.16 -23.51
CA LEU A 246 12.15 10.71 -24.67
C LEU A 246 13.66 10.61 -24.36
N GLY A 247 14.18 11.58 -23.61
CA GLY A 247 15.57 11.56 -23.13
C GLY A 247 15.85 10.38 -22.20
N MET A 248 14.97 10.13 -21.24
CA MET A 248 15.07 8.98 -20.32
C MET A 248 15.01 7.64 -21.09
N LEU A 249 14.11 7.53 -22.08
CA LEU A 249 14.01 6.33 -22.92
C LEU A 249 15.29 6.09 -23.75
N ALA A 250 15.91 7.15 -24.27
CA ALA A 250 17.16 7.06 -25.04
C ALA A 250 18.33 6.59 -24.15
N ARG A 251 18.40 7.03 -22.89
CA ARG A 251 19.40 6.59 -21.89
C ARG A 251 19.08 5.22 -21.28
N LYS A 252 17.89 4.65 -21.55
CA LYS A 252 17.35 3.43 -20.93
C LYS A 252 17.14 3.57 -19.42
N ASP A 253 16.82 4.78 -18.96
CA ASP A 253 16.46 5.04 -17.58
C ASP A 253 15.13 4.34 -17.25
N LYS A 254 14.96 3.97 -15.98
CA LYS A 254 13.69 3.40 -15.51
C LYS A 254 12.67 4.51 -15.29
N ILE A 255 11.55 4.42 -15.98
CA ILE A 255 10.43 5.35 -15.82
C ILE A 255 9.40 4.71 -14.90
N MET A 256 9.14 5.34 -13.76
CA MET A 256 8.26 4.81 -12.71
C MET A 256 6.79 5.07 -13.02
N GLY A 257 5.91 4.21 -12.52
CA GLY A 257 4.46 4.34 -12.71
C GLY A 257 3.92 3.71 -14.01
N PHE A 258 4.75 2.96 -14.77
CA PHE A 258 4.34 2.36 -16.04
C PHE A 258 4.56 0.84 -16.07
N GLY A 259 3.61 0.15 -16.70
CA GLY A 259 3.60 -1.31 -16.83
C GLY A 259 3.28 -2.03 -15.51
N HIS A 260 3.03 -3.31 -15.60
CA HIS A 260 2.70 -4.16 -14.46
C HIS A 260 3.21 -5.59 -14.64
N ALA A 261 3.42 -6.31 -13.52
CA ALA A 261 3.94 -7.67 -13.56
C ALA A 261 2.90 -8.69 -14.06
N ILE A 262 1.60 -8.41 -13.86
CA ILE A 262 0.50 -9.32 -14.15
C ILE A 262 -0.39 -8.76 -15.26
N TYR A 263 -0.84 -7.51 -15.16
CA TYR A 263 -1.65 -6.88 -16.21
C TYR A 263 -0.84 -6.74 -17.50
N SER A 264 -1.46 -7.08 -18.64
CA SER A 264 -0.84 -7.03 -19.96
C SER A 264 -1.39 -5.93 -20.88
N GLU A 265 -2.60 -5.45 -20.61
CA GLU A 265 -3.30 -4.48 -21.47
C GLU A 265 -3.51 -3.13 -20.77
N SER A 266 -4.01 -3.16 -19.54
CA SER A 266 -4.23 -1.96 -18.73
C SER A 266 -4.33 -2.34 -17.26
N ASP A 267 -4.07 -1.38 -16.35
CA ASP A 267 -4.37 -1.50 -14.93
C ASP A 267 -5.74 -0.87 -14.66
N PRO A 268 -6.77 -1.63 -14.24
CA PRO A 268 -8.12 -1.10 -14.07
C PRO A 268 -8.19 0.00 -13.00
N ARG A 269 -7.27 -0.01 -12.04
CA ARG A 269 -7.20 1.00 -10.99
C ARG A 269 -6.76 2.36 -11.52
N ASN A 270 -5.87 2.36 -12.53
CA ASN A 270 -5.38 3.60 -13.13
C ASN A 270 -6.49 4.38 -13.82
N THR A 271 -7.35 3.71 -14.56
CA THR A 271 -8.48 4.35 -15.25
C THR A 271 -9.38 5.09 -14.26
N ILE A 272 -9.60 4.49 -13.09
CA ILE A 272 -10.45 5.06 -12.03
C ILE A 272 -9.78 6.28 -11.41
N ILE A 273 -8.54 6.13 -10.91
CA ILE A 273 -7.87 7.23 -10.19
C ILE A 273 -7.52 8.40 -11.12
N LYS A 274 -7.28 8.16 -12.39
CA LYS A 274 -7.05 9.22 -13.39
C LYS A 274 -8.23 10.18 -13.47
N LEU A 275 -9.47 9.67 -13.50
CA LEU A 275 -10.68 10.50 -13.50
C LEU A 275 -10.79 11.38 -12.25
N TRP A 276 -10.37 10.86 -11.10
CA TRP A 276 -10.35 11.63 -9.86
C TRP A 276 -9.20 12.64 -9.80
N ALA A 277 -8.03 12.31 -10.36
CA ALA A 277 -6.93 13.25 -10.51
C ALA A 277 -7.32 14.43 -11.43
N GLU A 278 -8.08 14.19 -12.50
CA GLU A 278 -8.61 15.24 -13.36
C GLU A 278 -9.56 16.19 -12.61
N LYS A 279 -10.49 15.63 -11.83
CA LYS A 279 -11.41 16.43 -11.00
C LYS A 279 -10.66 17.27 -9.96
N LEU A 280 -9.66 16.68 -9.30
CA LEU A 280 -8.83 17.39 -8.34
C LEU A 280 -8.03 18.52 -9.00
N ALA A 281 -7.43 18.26 -10.17
CA ALA A 281 -6.71 19.29 -10.94
C ALA A 281 -7.62 20.48 -11.25
N ALA A 282 -8.85 20.22 -11.67
CA ALA A 282 -9.85 21.28 -11.94
C ALA A 282 -10.22 22.05 -10.64
N GLU A 283 -10.41 21.36 -9.53
CA GLU A 283 -10.77 21.96 -8.24
C GLU A 283 -9.67 22.89 -7.71
N VAL A 284 -8.42 22.46 -7.81
CA VAL A 284 -7.27 23.28 -7.35
C VAL A 284 -6.78 24.29 -8.39
N GLY A 285 -7.37 24.30 -9.57
CA GLY A 285 -7.00 25.19 -10.67
C GLY A 285 -5.63 24.85 -11.29
N ASP A 286 -5.24 23.57 -11.27
CA ASP A 286 -3.98 23.12 -11.90
C ASP A 286 -4.02 23.25 -13.40
N THR A 287 -2.96 23.83 -13.97
CA THR A 287 -2.76 23.97 -15.42
C THR A 287 -1.45 23.35 -15.90
N THR A 288 -0.75 22.66 -15.01
CA THR A 288 0.62 22.20 -15.25
C THR A 288 0.77 20.69 -15.02
N LEU A 289 0.55 20.22 -13.79
CA LEU A 289 0.90 18.84 -13.41
C LEU A 289 -0.01 17.80 -14.06
N TYR A 290 -1.32 18.06 -14.16
CA TYR A 290 -2.22 17.13 -14.85
C TYR A 290 -1.93 17.04 -16.35
N PRO A 291 -1.75 18.15 -17.11
CA PRO A 291 -1.26 18.11 -18.49
C PRO A 291 0.10 17.40 -18.66
N VAL A 292 1.04 17.60 -17.75
CA VAL A 292 2.32 16.87 -17.70
C VAL A 292 2.07 15.38 -17.56
N SER A 293 1.23 14.97 -16.62
CA SER A 293 0.92 13.55 -16.35
C SER A 293 0.26 12.87 -17.55
N VAL A 294 -0.70 13.55 -18.20
CA VAL A 294 -1.36 13.05 -19.42
C VAL A 294 -0.35 12.90 -20.55
N ARG A 295 0.55 13.89 -20.76
CA ARG A 295 1.56 13.79 -21.81
C ARG A 295 2.54 12.62 -21.55
N CYS A 296 2.92 12.36 -20.30
CA CYS A 296 3.75 11.20 -19.96
C CYS A 296 3.07 9.88 -20.38
N GLU A 297 1.78 9.73 -20.08
CA GLU A 297 1.00 8.55 -20.48
C GLU A 297 0.96 8.39 -21.99
N GLU A 298 0.68 9.47 -22.73
CA GLU A 298 0.64 9.47 -24.20
C GLU A 298 1.99 9.05 -24.82
N VAL A 299 3.09 9.62 -24.33
CA VAL A 299 4.44 9.33 -24.83
C VAL A 299 4.82 7.88 -24.54
N MET A 300 4.59 7.40 -23.32
CA MET A 300 4.91 6.02 -22.94
C MET A 300 4.09 5.01 -23.73
N TRP A 301 2.82 5.31 -23.97
CA TRP A 301 2.00 4.46 -24.83
C TRP A 301 2.46 4.47 -26.29
N ARG A 302 2.78 5.66 -26.84
CA ARG A 302 3.27 5.83 -28.21
C ARG A 302 4.59 5.07 -28.44
N GLU A 303 5.56 5.25 -27.55
CA GLU A 303 6.94 4.80 -27.75
C GLU A 303 7.18 3.33 -27.28
N LYS A 304 6.48 2.88 -26.23
CA LYS A 304 6.74 1.59 -25.59
C LYS A 304 5.53 0.68 -25.48
N LYS A 305 4.32 1.15 -25.78
CA LYS A 305 3.07 0.44 -25.51
C LYS A 305 2.93 0.04 -24.03
N LEU A 306 3.46 0.88 -23.15
CA LEU A 306 3.33 0.72 -21.71
C LEU A 306 2.22 1.64 -21.19
N PHE A 307 1.27 1.05 -20.49
CA PHE A 307 0.19 1.76 -19.80
C PHE A 307 0.64 2.26 -18.43
N CYS A 308 -0.02 3.29 -17.90
CA CYS A 308 0.12 3.71 -16.51
C CYS A 308 -0.43 2.61 -15.59
N ASN A 309 0.32 2.28 -14.54
CA ASN A 309 -0.21 1.48 -13.44
C ASN A 309 -0.91 2.38 -12.41
N ALA A 310 -1.46 1.77 -11.34
CA ALA A 310 -2.18 2.52 -10.30
C ALA A 310 -1.38 3.68 -9.72
N ASP A 311 -0.05 3.55 -9.60
CA ASP A 311 0.79 4.50 -8.86
C ASP A 311 0.92 5.85 -9.56
N PHE A 312 0.86 5.89 -10.90
CA PHE A 312 1.18 7.10 -11.65
C PHE A 312 0.19 8.25 -11.39
N PHE A 313 -1.12 8.03 -11.59
CA PHE A 313 -2.12 9.06 -11.33
C PHE A 313 -2.51 9.19 -9.84
N HIS A 314 -2.20 8.19 -8.99
CA HIS A 314 -2.26 8.38 -7.54
C HIS A 314 -1.27 9.45 -7.09
N ALA A 315 -0.06 9.51 -7.68
CA ALA A 315 0.92 10.53 -7.37
C ALA A 315 0.37 11.94 -7.62
N SER A 316 -0.23 12.19 -8.78
CA SER A 316 -0.86 13.47 -9.10
C SER A 316 -2.06 13.78 -8.18
N ALA A 317 -2.91 12.78 -7.90
CA ALA A 317 -4.06 12.96 -7.03
C ALA A 317 -3.66 13.35 -5.60
N TYR A 318 -2.66 12.68 -5.03
CA TYR A 318 -2.16 13.00 -3.68
C TYR A 318 -1.49 14.38 -3.61
N HIS A 319 -0.75 14.74 -4.65
CA HIS A 319 -0.16 16.07 -4.76
C HIS A 319 -1.23 17.18 -4.76
N PHE A 320 -2.32 17.04 -5.53
CA PHE A 320 -3.42 18.00 -5.55
C PHE A 320 -4.16 18.12 -4.21
N MET A 321 -4.16 17.07 -3.40
CA MET A 321 -4.68 17.11 -2.03
C MET A 321 -3.70 17.71 -1.01
N GLY A 322 -2.52 18.19 -1.44
CA GLY A 322 -1.51 18.77 -0.58
C GLY A 322 -0.77 17.77 0.30
N ILE A 323 -0.83 16.47 -0.03
CA ILE A 323 -0.15 15.44 0.75
C ILE A 323 1.34 15.46 0.39
N PRO A 324 2.25 15.52 1.39
CA PRO A 324 3.69 15.43 1.15
C PRO A 324 4.07 14.12 0.44
N THR A 325 4.90 14.17 -0.60
CA THR A 325 5.28 13.02 -1.44
C THR A 325 5.77 11.83 -0.62
N LYS A 326 6.54 12.08 0.43
CA LYS A 326 7.06 11.03 1.33
C LYS A 326 5.98 10.25 2.12
N LEU A 327 4.74 10.74 2.15
CA LEU A 327 3.62 10.07 2.80
C LEU A 327 2.78 9.21 1.84
N PHE A 328 3.10 9.16 0.55
CA PHE A 328 2.34 8.39 -0.43
C PHE A 328 2.39 6.88 -0.16
N THR A 329 3.59 6.33 0.10
CA THR A 329 3.73 4.91 0.46
C THR A 329 3.09 4.56 1.82
N PRO A 330 3.16 5.38 2.89
CA PRO A 330 2.36 5.21 4.09
C PRO A 330 0.85 5.11 3.87
N ILE A 331 0.27 5.88 2.93
CA ILE A 331 -1.15 5.73 2.58
C ILE A 331 -1.43 4.34 2.00
N PHE A 332 -0.52 3.83 1.19
CA PHE A 332 -0.61 2.47 0.68
C PHE A 332 -0.64 1.43 1.83
N VAL A 333 0.15 1.62 2.91
CA VAL A 333 0.09 0.76 4.10
C VAL A 333 -1.29 0.79 4.75
N MET A 334 -1.87 1.99 4.94
CA MET A 334 -3.18 2.16 5.56
C MET A 334 -4.27 1.36 4.83
N SER A 335 -4.23 1.37 3.51
CA SER A 335 -5.15 0.62 2.68
C SER A 335 -4.84 -0.88 2.67
N ARG A 336 -3.59 -1.25 2.35
CA ARG A 336 -3.19 -2.63 2.11
C ARG A 336 -3.19 -3.49 3.39
N LEU A 337 -3.24 -2.87 4.57
CA LEU A 337 -3.45 -3.60 5.83
C LEU A 337 -4.66 -4.53 5.72
N THR A 338 -5.76 -4.09 5.10
CA THR A 338 -6.97 -4.93 4.93
C THR A 338 -6.68 -6.21 4.16
N GLY A 339 -5.94 -6.10 3.05
CA GLY A 339 -5.51 -7.25 2.27
C GLY A 339 -4.52 -8.14 3.03
N TRP A 340 -3.48 -7.55 3.63
CA TRP A 340 -2.52 -8.32 4.43
C TRP A 340 -3.18 -9.09 5.56
N ALA A 341 -4.04 -8.42 6.33
CA ALA A 341 -4.74 -9.04 7.45
C ALA A 341 -5.70 -10.15 6.99
N ALA A 342 -6.43 -9.93 5.88
CA ALA A 342 -7.28 -10.97 5.31
C ALA A 342 -6.47 -12.20 4.88
N HIS A 343 -5.30 -11.99 4.26
CA HIS A 343 -4.38 -13.07 3.90
C HIS A 343 -3.77 -13.78 5.13
N VAL A 344 -3.45 -13.06 6.21
CA VAL A 344 -3.01 -13.66 7.47
C VAL A 344 -4.11 -14.56 8.05
N LYS A 345 -5.36 -14.08 8.08
CA LYS A 345 -6.52 -14.88 8.53
C LYS A 345 -6.71 -16.14 7.67
N GLU A 346 -6.64 -15.99 6.34
CA GLU A 346 -6.76 -17.11 5.41
C GLU A 346 -5.63 -18.13 5.61
N GLN A 347 -4.38 -17.68 5.80
CA GLN A 347 -3.24 -18.54 6.07
C GLN A 347 -3.41 -19.27 7.39
N ARG A 348 -3.86 -18.62 8.46
CA ARG A 348 -4.09 -19.23 9.77
C ARG A 348 -5.22 -20.28 9.75
N ALA A 349 -6.26 -20.04 8.92
CA ALA A 349 -7.40 -20.94 8.83
C ALA A 349 -7.06 -22.32 8.21
N ASN A 350 -6.07 -22.39 7.33
CA ASN A 350 -5.55 -23.62 6.73
C ASN A 350 -4.03 -23.58 6.67
N ASN A 351 -3.40 -23.58 7.85
CA ASN A 351 -1.98 -23.29 7.96
C ASN A 351 -1.07 -24.46 7.63
N ARG A 352 -0.08 -24.16 6.83
CA ARG A 352 1.13 -24.95 6.67
C ARG A 352 2.32 -24.00 6.52
N ILE A 353 3.45 -24.30 7.18
CA ILE A 353 4.64 -23.46 7.10
C ILE A 353 5.10 -23.31 5.64
N ILE A 354 5.31 -22.07 5.21
CA ILE A 354 5.81 -21.74 3.87
C ILE A 354 7.34 -21.79 3.92
N ARG A 355 7.90 -22.90 3.41
CA ARG A 355 9.35 -23.15 3.42
C ARG A 355 9.75 -23.84 2.13
N PRO A 356 10.08 -23.08 1.06
CA PRO A 356 10.62 -23.63 -0.19
C PRO A 356 12.01 -24.25 0.01
N SER A 357 12.40 -25.15 -0.88
CA SER A 357 13.77 -25.66 -0.97
C SER A 357 14.64 -24.75 -1.84
N ALA A 358 15.94 -24.83 -1.64
CA ALA A 358 16.91 -24.16 -2.50
C ALA A 358 17.84 -25.18 -3.17
N ASP A 359 18.26 -24.89 -4.40
CA ASP A 359 19.35 -25.59 -5.04
C ASP A 359 20.66 -25.01 -4.51
N TYR A 360 21.49 -25.86 -3.91
CA TYR A 360 22.78 -25.44 -3.41
C TYR A 360 23.77 -25.29 -4.57
N THR A 361 24.35 -24.11 -4.68
CA THR A 361 25.35 -23.75 -5.73
C THR A 361 26.70 -23.36 -5.15
N GLY A 362 26.94 -23.59 -3.87
CA GLY A 362 28.20 -23.33 -3.21
C GLY A 362 29.23 -24.45 -3.42
N PRO A 363 30.39 -24.37 -2.73
CA PRO A 363 31.41 -25.40 -2.77
C PRO A 363 30.89 -26.75 -2.28
N GLU A 364 31.48 -27.83 -2.76
CA GLU A 364 31.26 -29.16 -2.19
C GLU A 364 31.79 -29.25 -0.75
N THR A 365 31.42 -30.33 -0.06
CA THR A 365 31.82 -30.54 1.35
C THR A 365 33.36 -30.51 1.45
N SER A 366 33.88 -29.64 2.28
CA SER A 366 35.30 -29.50 2.58
C SER A 366 35.60 -30.07 3.96
N GLU A 367 36.80 -30.60 4.13
CA GLU A 367 37.29 -30.98 5.45
C GLU A 367 37.56 -29.74 6.31
N TRP A 368 37.30 -29.84 7.62
CA TRP A 368 37.64 -28.78 8.54
C TRP A 368 39.18 -28.70 8.66
N ALA A 369 39.75 -27.51 8.49
CA ALA A 369 41.16 -27.23 8.76
C ALA A 369 41.27 -26.33 10.02
N ASP A 370 42.33 -26.55 10.83
CA ASP A 370 42.62 -25.65 11.95
C ASP A 370 43.00 -24.25 11.45
N ILE A 371 42.79 -23.23 12.28
CA ILE A 371 42.98 -21.83 11.86
C ILE A 371 44.40 -21.53 11.37
N ALA A 372 45.39 -22.29 11.85
CA ALA A 372 46.78 -22.18 11.45
C ALA A 372 47.06 -22.81 10.07
N ASP A 373 46.16 -23.65 9.56
CA ASP A 373 46.33 -24.47 8.34
C ASP A 373 45.37 -24.00 7.21
N ARG A 374 44.67 -22.89 7.41
CA ARG A 374 43.70 -22.30 6.45
C ARG A 374 44.36 -21.37 5.45
#